data_01838fddfd08cc1ad1db9dda2104c2a1
#
_entry.id   01838fddfd08cc1ad1db9dda2104c2a1
#
_cell.length_a   1.000
_cell.length_b   1.000
_cell.length_c   1.000
_cell.angle_alpha   90.00
_cell.angle_beta   90.00
_cell.angle_gamma   90.00
#
_symmetry.space_group_name_H-M   'P 1'
#
loop_
_entity.id
_entity.type
_entity.pdbx_description
1 polymer ?
#
loop_
_entity_poly.entity_id
_entity_poly.type
_entity_poly.pdbx_seq_one_letter_code
_entity_poly.pdbx_strand_id
1 'polypeptide(L)'
;MRFLPDVYKRQVRAGGGFNHRYNLSDGVLLKDNHIGAAGSVTKAVQMAKEYAPFVRKIEVEVENLDMVKEAVEAGADIIMLDNMSVEEMKEAIRIIDGRAQTECSGNVTKENIDHLTSLGVDYISSGALTHSAPVLDISLKNLHAL
;
A
#
# COMPACT_ATOMS: atom_id res chain seq x y z
N MET A 1 21.52 -3.38 -19.38
CA MET A 1 21.13 -4.22 -18.25
C MET A 1 19.76 -3.76 -17.79
N ARG A 2 18.66 -4.41 -18.22
CA ARG A 2 17.30 -4.06 -17.78
C ARG A 2 17.07 -4.65 -16.39
N PHE A 3 16.79 -3.81 -15.43
CA PHE A 3 16.71 -4.14 -14.03
C PHE A 3 15.57 -5.11 -13.66
N LEU A 4 15.85 -6.00 -12.74
CA LEU A 4 14.99 -6.95 -12.03
C LEU A 4 13.60 -6.45 -11.48
N PRO A 5 13.28 -5.15 -11.37
CA PRO A 5 11.93 -4.71 -10.97
C PRO A 5 10.80 -5.27 -11.84
N ASP A 6 11.06 -5.55 -13.12
CA ASP A 6 10.07 -6.09 -14.04
C ASP A 6 9.63 -7.52 -13.68
N VAL A 7 10.53 -8.34 -13.14
CA VAL A 7 10.23 -9.72 -12.76
C VAL A 7 9.22 -9.76 -11.60
N TYR A 8 9.45 -9.01 -10.54
CA TYR A 8 8.55 -8.97 -9.38
C TYR A 8 7.17 -8.40 -9.74
N LYS A 9 7.14 -7.33 -10.54
CA LYS A 9 5.88 -6.72 -10.98
C LYS A 9 5.05 -7.68 -11.85
N ARG A 10 5.68 -8.44 -12.73
CA ARG A 10 5.01 -9.49 -13.53
C ARG A 10 4.55 -10.66 -12.66
N GLN A 11 5.34 -11.06 -11.67
CA GLN A 11 5.02 -12.15 -10.75
C GLN A 11 3.74 -11.85 -9.95
N VAL A 12 3.61 -10.65 -9.41
CA VAL A 12 2.39 -10.20 -8.74
C VAL A 12 1.19 -10.27 -9.67
N ARG A 13 1.32 -9.79 -10.91
CA ARG A 13 0.23 -9.84 -11.92
C ARG A 13 -0.12 -11.26 -12.33
N ALA A 14 0.85 -12.14 -12.51
CA ALA A 14 0.64 -13.55 -12.85
C ALA A 14 -0.09 -14.30 -11.71
N GLY A 15 0.13 -13.90 -10.47
CA GLY A 15 -0.57 -14.41 -9.30
C GLY A 15 -1.96 -13.79 -9.08
N GLY A 16 -2.45 -12.92 -9.97
CA GLY A 16 -3.77 -12.28 -9.86
C GLY A 16 -3.78 -11.02 -8.99
N GLY A 17 -2.63 -10.60 -8.46
CA GLY A 17 -2.50 -9.39 -7.66
C GLY A 17 -2.37 -8.12 -8.49
N PHE A 18 -2.36 -6.99 -7.81
CA PHE A 18 -2.12 -5.67 -8.38
C PHE A 18 -0.78 -5.13 -7.88
N ASN A 19 -0.10 -4.37 -8.73
CA ASN A 19 1.09 -3.65 -8.32
C ASN A 19 0.68 -2.31 -7.70
N HIS A 20 1.34 -1.96 -6.62
CA HIS A 20 1.39 -0.58 -6.14
C HIS A 20 2.16 0.28 -7.18
N ARG A 21 2.68 1.44 -6.87
CA ARG A 21 3.41 2.29 -7.81
C ARG A 21 4.49 1.52 -8.58
N TYR A 22 4.61 1.77 -9.88
CA TYR A 22 5.74 1.29 -10.70
C TYR A 22 7.00 2.10 -10.44
N ASN A 23 6.82 3.40 -10.18
CA ASN A 23 7.90 4.35 -9.86
C ASN A 23 7.34 5.54 -9.07
N LEU A 24 8.21 6.47 -8.68
CA LEU A 24 7.84 7.61 -7.84
C LEU A 24 6.96 8.66 -8.54
N SER A 25 6.82 8.60 -9.87
CA SER A 25 6.00 9.53 -10.64
C SER A 25 4.58 9.03 -10.90
N ASP A 26 4.22 7.80 -10.51
CA ASP A 26 2.89 7.25 -10.76
C ASP A 26 1.80 7.84 -9.86
N GLY A 27 2.16 8.18 -8.64
CA GLY A 27 1.27 8.76 -7.63
C GLY A 27 2.08 9.29 -6.46
N VAL A 28 1.45 10.16 -5.67
CA VAL A 28 2.06 10.67 -4.44
C VAL A 28 1.80 9.69 -3.31
N LEU A 29 2.85 9.35 -2.56
CA LEU A 29 2.74 8.61 -1.30
C LEU A 29 3.50 9.38 -0.23
N LEU A 30 2.76 9.90 0.72
CA LEU A 30 3.27 10.64 1.88
C LEU A 30 3.47 9.65 3.03
N LYS A 31 4.70 9.59 3.53
CA LYS A 31 5.13 8.75 4.63
C LYS A 31 5.60 9.59 5.80
N ASP A 32 5.93 8.94 6.90
CA ASP A 32 6.45 9.51 8.15
C ASP A 32 7.44 10.66 7.93
N ASN A 33 8.46 10.43 7.12
CA ASN A 33 9.49 11.44 6.83
C ASN A 33 8.95 12.66 6.07
N HIS A 34 7.99 12.48 5.17
CA HIS A 34 7.36 13.60 4.46
C HIS A 34 6.47 14.40 5.41
N ILE A 35 5.69 13.70 6.25
CA ILE A 35 4.82 14.31 7.26
C ILE A 35 5.65 15.06 8.29
N GLY A 36 6.74 14.44 8.77
CA GLY A 36 7.68 15.07 9.71
C GLY A 36 8.33 16.35 9.12
N ALA A 37 8.75 16.30 7.86
CA ALA A 37 9.32 17.47 7.17
C ALA A 37 8.31 18.59 6.95
N ALA A 38 7.05 18.27 6.64
CA ALA A 38 5.97 19.24 6.50
C ALA A 38 5.45 19.78 7.83
N GLY A 39 5.59 18.99 8.91
CA GLY A 39 5.16 19.32 10.28
C GLY A 39 3.76 18.83 10.65
N SER A 40 2.93 18.36 9.70
CA SER A 40 1.66 17.68 9.95
C SER A 40 1.16 16.97 8.69
N VAL A 41 0.22 16.03 8.84
CA VAL A 41 -0.47 15.36 7.74
C VAL A 41 -1.18 16.39 6.84
N THR A 42 -1.90 17.32 7.44
CA THR A 42 -2.62 18.38 6.71
C THR A 42 -1.70 19.16 5.80
N LYS A 43 -0.56 19.63 6.32
CA LYS A 43 0.41 20.39 5.52
C LYS A 43 1.03 19.56 4.42
N ALA A 44 1.38 18.30 4.70
CA ALA A 44 1.96 17.40 3.70
C ALA A 44 0.99 17.18 2.53
N VAL A 45 -0.29 16.95 2.81
CA VAL A 45 -1.33 16.79 1.79
C VAL A 45 -1.53 18.08 1.00
N GLN A 46 -1.56 19.24 1.66
CA GLN A 46 -1.70 20.54 0.98
C GLN A 46 -0.54 20.81 0.02
N MET A 47 0.70 20.63 0.47
CA MET A 47 1.90 20.77 -0.36
C MET A 47 1.87 19.80 -1.55
N ALA A 48 1.42 18.56 -1.32
CA ALA A 48 1.27 17.58 -2.39
C ALA A 48 0.23 18.01 -3.41
N LYS A 49 -0.91 18.56 -2.99
CA LYS A 49 -1.96 19.08 -3.88
C LYS A 49 -1.49 20.25 -4.73
N GLU A 50 -0.64 21.12 -4.19
CA GLU A 50 -0.07 22.25 -4.92
C GLU A 50 0.96 21.83 -5.98
N TYR A 51 1.73 20.77 -5.68
CA TYR A 51 2.86 20.34 -6.53
C TYR A 51 2.47 19.26 -7.55
N ALA A 52 1.62 18.32 -7.16
CA ALA A 52 1.30 17.15 -7.98
C ALA A 52 0.36 17.52 -9.15
N PRO A 53 0.53 16.88 -10.32
CA PRO A 53 -0.47 16.99 -11.38
C PRO A 53 -1.86 16.56 -10.89
N PHE A 54 -2.89 17.30 -11.23
CA PHE A 54 -4.28 17.09 -10.75
C PHE A 54 -4.84 15.69 -11.00
N VAL A 55 -4.28 14.95 -11.96
CA VAL A 55 -4.67 13.56 -12.28
C VAL A 55 -4.07 12.51 -11.34
N ARG A 56 -3.19 12.91 -10.42
CA ARG A 56 -2.50 11.98 -9.51
C ARG A 56 -3.22 11.90 -8.18
N LYS A 57 -3.42 10.68 -7.70
CA LYS A 57 -3.91 10.43 -6.36
C LYS A 57 -2.82 10.73 -5.32
N ILE A 58 -3.27 11.24 -4.17
CA ILE A 58 -2.46 11.47 -2.99
C ILE A 58 -2.82 10.41 -1.96
N GLU A 59 -1.86 9.57 -1.68
CA GLU A 59 -1.93 8.53 -0.66
C GLU A 59 -1.13 8.96 0.56
N VAL A 60 -1.67 8.71 1.75
CA VAL A 60 -1.05 9.04 3.03
C VAL A 60 -0.96 7.79 3.89
N GLU A 61 0.25 7.48 4.35
CA GLU A 61 0.51 6.44 5.36
C GLU A 61 0.27 7.02 6.75
N VAL A 62 -0.58 6.38 7.53
CA VAL A 62 -0.98 6.81 8.87
C VAL A 62 -0.83 5.67 9.87
N GLU A 63 -0.40 6.00 11.10
CA GLU A 63 -0.09 5.02 12.14
C GLU A 63 -1.03 5.12 13.35
N ASN A 64 -1.95 6.10 13.37
CA ASN A 64 -2.89 6.32 14.47
C ASN A 64 -4.15 7.06 14.01
N LEU A 65 -5.18 7.03 14.86
CA LEU A 65 -6.50 7.59 14.55
C LEU A 65 -6.52 9.12 14.39
N ASP A 66 -5.59 9.85 15.01
CA ASP A 66 -5.54 11.30 14.85
C ASP A 66 -4.98 11.67 13.48
N MET A 67 -3.97 10.95 12.98
CA MET A 67 -3.50 11.08 11.60
C MET A 67 -4.58 10.69 10.58
N VAL A 68 -5.40 9.68 10.88
CA VAL A 68 -6.55 9.32 10.03
C VAL A 68 -7.51 10.50 9.89
N LYS A 69 -7.89 11.16 10.99
CA LYS A 69 -8.78 12.33 10.98
C LYS A 69 -8.17 13.46 10.15
N GLU A 70 -6.90 13.79 10.39
CA GLU A 70 -6.20 14.82 9.61
C GLU A 70 -6.17 14.49 8.11
N ALA A 71 -5.85 13.25 7.74
CA ALA A 71 -5.78 12.83 6.34
C ALA A 71 -7.15 12.95 5.63
N VAL A 72 -8.21 12.55 6.32
CA VAL A 72 -9.59 12.69 5.83
C VAL A 72 -9.96 14.17 5.64
N GLU A 73 -9.71 15.02 6.64
CA GLU A 73 -10.03 16.45 6.59
C GLU A 73 -9.20 17.19 5.54
N ALA A 74 -7.94 16.79 5.36
CA ALA A 74 -7.07 17.33 4.32
C ALA A 74 -7.47 16.84 2.92
N GLY A 75 -8.34 15.82 2.80
CA GLY A 75 -8.84 15.27 1.55
C GLY A 75 -7.77 14.47 0.81
N ALA A 76 -7.15 13.53 1.50
CA ALA A 76 -6.35 12.47 0.87
C ALA A 76 -7.25 11.57 0.03
N ASP A 77 -6.73 11.06 -1.08
CA ASP A 77 -7.48 10.15 -1.96
C ASP A 77 -7.43 8.71 -1.46
N ILE A 78 -6.31 8.32 -0.85
CA ILE A 78 -6.09 6.98 -0.27
C ILE A 78 -5.47 7.17 1.11
N ILE A 79 -5.95 6.43 2.10
CA ILE A 79 -5.40 6.39 3.45
C ILE A 79 -4.91 4.98 3.74
N MET A 80 -3.58 4.85 3.87
CA MET A 80 -2.93 3.59 4.19
C MET A 80 -2.78 3.46 5.70
N LEU A 81 -3.45 2.46 6.28
CA LEU A 81 -3.40 2.11 7.69
C LEU A 81 -2.17 1.20 7.90
N ASP A 82 -1.08 1.77 8.40
CA ASP A 82 0.18 1.05 8.53
C ASP A 82 0.40 0.54 9.96
N ASN A 83 0.59 -0.77 10.09
CA ASN A 83 0.87 -1.46 11.35
C ASN A 83 -0.14 -1.18 12.49
N MET A 84 -1.37 -0.80 12.18
CA MET A 84 -2.45 -0.60 13.14
C MET A 84 -3.05 -1.93 13.61
N SER A 85 -3.56 -1.99 14.83
CA SER A 85 -4.33 -3.13 15.31
C SER A 85 -5.66 -3.25 14.56
N VAL A 86 -6.26 -4.43 14.60
CA VAL A 86 -7.56 -4.69 13.95
C VAL A 86 -8.66 -3.76 14.47
N GLU A 87 -8.65 -3.49 15.77
CA GLU A 87 -9.60 -2.61 16.44
C GLU A 87 -9.42 -1.16 15.97
N GLU A 88 -8.18 -0.69 15.89
CA GLU A 88 -7.86 0.64 15.34
C GLU A 88 -8.23 0.75 13.86
N MET A 89 -7.96 -0.29 13.06
CA MET A 89 -8.37 -0.31 11.64
C MET A 89 -9.89 -0.21 11.49
N LYS A 90 -10.68 -0.92 12.29
CA LYS A 90 -12.15 -0.81 12.28
C LYS A 90 -12.61 0.62 12.58
N GLU A 91 -12.02 1.24 13.59
CA GLU A 91 -12.36 2.62 13.94
C GLU A 91 -11.88 3.61 12.86
N ALA A 92 -10.70 3.39 12.28
CA ALA A 92 -10.20 4.18 11.17
C ALA A 92 -11.16 4.12 9.96
N ILE A 93 -11.61 2.93 9.57
CA ILE A 93 -12.57 2.75 8.47
C ILE A 93 -13.87 3.50 8.77
N ARG A 94 -14.37 3.43 10.01
CA ARG A 94 -15.55 4.18 10.45
C ARG A 94 -15.33 5.71 10.36
N ILE A 95 -14.16 6.19 10.75
CA ILE A 95 -13.81 7.62 10.64
C ILE A 95 -13.71 8.06 9.17
N ILE A 96 -13.11 7.23 8.32
CA ILE A 96 -12.95 7.52 6.89
C ILE A 96 -14.32 7.60 6.19
N ASP A 97 -15.25 6.70 6.53
CA ASP A 97 -16.64 6.72 6.08
C ASP A 97 -16.80 6.95 4.56
N GLY A 98 -16.02 6.23 3.77
CA GLY A 98 -16.04 6.30 2.31
C GLY A 98 -15.51 7.60 1.68
N ARG A 99 -14.97 8.54 2.48
CA ARG A 99 -14.41 9.81 2.00
C ARG A 99 -13.05 9.67 1.32
N ALA A 100 -12.34 8.57 1.58
CA ALA A 100 -11.11 8.16 0.92
C ALA A 100 -11.12 6.65 0.71
N GLN A 101 -10.32 6.16 -0.22
CA GLN A 101 -10.05 4.73 -0.32
C GLN A 101 -9.16 4.29 0.84
N THR A 102 -9.34 3.04 1.27
CA THR A 102 -8.61 2.47 2.40
C THR A 102 -7.61 1.44 1.94
N GLU A 103 -6.40 1.50 2.47
CA GLU A 103 -5.38 0.48 2.28
C GLU A 103 -4.89 -0.02 3.63
N CYS A 104 -4.76 -1.34 3.79
CA CYS A 104 -4.14 -1.95 4.96
C CYS A 104 -2.73 -2.41 4.59
N SER A 105 -1.74 -2.03 5.38
CA SER A 105 -0.33 -2.36 5.19
C SER A 105 0.33 -2.78 6.51
N GLY A 106 1.50 -3.37 6.38
CA GLY A 106 2.30 -3.82 7.53
C GLY A 106 1.92 -5.22 8.03
N ASN A 107 2.94 -6.07 8.17
CA ASN A 107 2.83 -7.43 8.75
C ASN A 107 1.72 -8.32 8.18
N VAL A 108 1.36 -8.13 6.91
CA VAL A 108 0.37 -8.98 6.22
C VAL A 108 0.97 -10.35 5.94
N THR A 109 0.32 -11.39 6.48
CA THR A 109 0.73 -12.80 6.34
C THR A 109 -0.41 -13.65 5.80
N LYS A 110 -0.11 -14.91 5.45
CA LYS A 110 -1.16 -15.86 5.02
C LYS A 110 -2.17 -16.16 6.13
N GLU A 111 -1.73 -16.08 7.38
CA GLU A 111 -2.53 -16.43 8.56
C GLU A 111 -3.53 -15.31 8.92
N ASN A 112 -3.21 -14.04 8.59
CA ASN A 112 -4.05 -12.91 8.97
C ASN A 112 -4.81 -12.27 7.80
N ILE A 113 -4.50 -12.60 6.54
CA ILE A 113 -5.09 -11.94 5.37
C ILE A 113 -6.61 -12.08 5.30
N ASP A 114 -7.16 -13.24 5.65
CA ASP A 114 -8.61 -13.46 5.65
C ASP A 114 -9.32 -12.55 6.66
N HIS A 115 -8.67 -12.33 7.81
CA HIS A 115 -9.19 -11.42 8.82
C HIS A 115 -9.15 -9.96 8.34
N LEU A 116 -8.04 -9.53 7.74
CA LEU A 116 -7.90 -8.19 7.16
C LEU A 116 -8.91 -7.96 6.02
N THR A 117 -9.12 -8.96 5.17
CA THR A 117 -10.14 -8.90 4.10
C THR A 117 -11.55 -8.67 4.66
N SER A 118 -11.86 -9.28 5.83
CA SER A 118 -13.17 -9.11 6.47
C SER A 118 -13.45 -7.71 7.02
N LEU A 119 -12.42 -6.84 7.11
CA LEU A 119 -12.58 -5.45 7.55
C LEU A 119 -13.25 -4.56 6.50
N GLY A 120 -13.28 -5.00 5.22
CA GLY A 120 -13.87 -4.24 4.13
C GLY A 120 -13.00 -3.08 3.63
N VAL A 121 -11.68 -3.19 3.78
CA VAL A 121 -10.72 -2.26 3.15
C VAL A 121 -10.70 -2.45 1.64
N ASP A 122 -10.40 -1.38 0.89
CA ASP A 122 -10.34 -1.43 -0.58
C ASP A 122 -9.09 -2.18 -1.06
N TYR A 123 -7.98 -2.06 -0.35
CA TYR A 123 -6.69 -2.65 -0.73
C TYR A 123 -5.98 -3.26 0.48
N ILE A 124 -5.23 -4.33 0.22
CA ILE A 124 -4.28 -4.93 1.17
C ILE A 124 -2.93 -5.03 0.48
N SER A 125 -1.90 -4.42 1.07
CA SER A 125 -0.54 -4.43 0.55
C SER A 125 0.37 -5.32 1.37
N SER A 126 1.18 -6.13 0.69
CA SER A 126 2.16 -6.98 1.33
C SER A 126 3.50 -6.94 0.61
N GLY A 127 4.54 -6.50 1.29
CA GLY A 127 5.93 -6.58 0.82
C GLY A 127 6.44 -8.02 0.71
N ALA A 128 5.88 -8.93 1.48
CA ALA A 128 6.27 -10.35 1.49
C ALA A 128 6.14 -11.02 0.12
N LEU A 129 5.22 -10.55 -0.72
CA LEU A 129 5.05 -11.03 -2.10
C LEU A 129 6.31 -10.85 -2.97
N THR A 130 7.19 -9.94 -2.59
CA THR A 130 8.39 -9.62 -3.36
C THR A 130 9.69 -9.96 -2.62
N HIS A 131 9.79 -9.69 -1.32
CA HIS A 131 11.04 -9.91 -0.57
C HIS A 131 11.09 -11.22 0.21
N SER A 132 9.96 -11.92 0.39
CA SER A 132 9.87 -13.16 1.18
C SER A 132 9.16 -14.29 0.44
N ALA A 133 9.07 -14.20 -0.90
CA ALA A 133 8.51 -15.28 -1.70
C ALA A 133 9.37 -16.54 -1.53
N PRO A 134 8.79 -17.71 -1.18
CA PRO A 134 9.54 -18.95 -1.04
C PRO A 134 10.11 -19.39 -2.39
N VAL A 135 11.28 -20.02 -2.34
CA VAL A 135 11.88 -20.62 -3.53
C VAL A 135 11.06 -21.83 -3.96
N LEU A 136 10.70 -21.90 -5.24
CA LEU A 136 10.13 -23.10 -5.82
C LEU A 136 11.24 -24.06 -6.20
N ASP A 137 11.23 -25.27 -5.65
CA ASP A 137 12.15 -26.33 -6.02
C ASP A 137 11.70 -26.95 -7.36
N ILE A 138 12.19 -26.37 -8.44
CA ILE A 138 11.92 -26.85 -9.80
C ILE A 138 13.20 -27.45 -10.38
N SER A 139 13.14 -28.70 -10.78
CA SER A 139 14.25 -29.37 -11.46
C SER A 139 13.80 -30.03 -12.76
N LEU A 140 14.63 -29.92 -13.79
CA LEU A 140 14.44 -30.67 -15.02
C LEU A 140 14.97 -32.10 -14.83
N LYS A 141 14.09 -33.11 -14.97
CA LYS A 141 14.43 -34.53 -14.83
C LYS A 141 14.08 -35.28 -16.10
N ASN A 142 14.76 -36.42 -16.31
CA ASN A 142 14.48 -37.33 -17.43
C ASN A 142 14.57 -36.68 -18.81
N LEU A 143 15.60 -35.86 -19.05
CA LEU A 143 15.87 -35.32 -20.37
C LEU A 143 16.29 -36.44 -21.31
N HIS A 144 15.54 -36.62 -22.41
CA HIS A 144 15.86 -37.59 -23.46
C HIS A 144 16.07 -36.84 -24.77
N ALA A 145 17.02 -37.35 -25.58
CA ALA A 145 17.10 -36.95 -26.98
C ALA A 145 15.88 -37.52 -27.75
N LEU A 146 15.33 -36.71 -28.62
CA LEU A 146 14.27 -37.13 -29.56
C LEU A 146 14.86 -37.88 -30.72
#